data_9f3b8af47f2016f580f9fe54c3273a59
#
_entry.id   9f3b8af47f2016f580f9fe54c3273a59
#
_cell.length_a   1.000
_cell.length_b   1.000
_cell.length_c   1.000
_cell.angle_alpha   90.00
_cell.angle_beta   90.00
_cell.angle_gamma   90.00
#
_symmetry.space_group_name_H-M   'P 1'
#
loop_
_entity.id
_entity.type
_entity.pdbx_description
1 polymer ?
#
loop_
_entity_poly.entity_id
_entity_poly.type
_entity_poly.pdbx_seq_one_letter_code
_entity_poly.pdbx_strand_id
1 'polypeptide(L)'
;MKRNRLFFWLKVCLIGAALCGLAACGWLLPGVGGTIVAAYPEFSSWFWPWLIFLWCAAVPCFGILACGWRMVSQMARGRVFTRENAALLRWVSRLAAFAGGFLLAGNLVLFLLSMSHPSVVLALLVGSFACGAVALAVEALARFWQEAARLQEENALTI
;
A
#
# COMPACT_ATOMS: atom_id res chain seq x y z
N MET A 1 -10.31 -24.05 17.27
CA MET A 1 -9.10 -24.42 16.50
C MET A 1 -9.02 -23.79 15.08
N LYS A 2 -10.10 -23.65 14.31
CA LYS A 2 -10.08 -23.02 12.95
C LYS A 2 -9.67 -21.54 12.93
N ARG A 3 -10.07 -20.75 13.94
CA ARG A 3 -9.80 -19.30 14.01
C ARG A 3 -8.30 -18.96 14.14
N ASN A 4 -7.55 -19.69 14.94
CA ASN A 4 -6.10 -19.46 15.10
C ASN A 4 -5.30 -19.81 13.84
N ARG A 5 -5.74 -20.80 13.07
CA ARG A 5 -5.13 -21.11 11.77
C ARG A 5 -5.31 -19.97 10.75
N LEU A 6 -6.50 -19.33 10.73
CA LEU A 6 -6.75 -18.21 9.83
C LEU A 6 -5.79 -17.03 10.11
N PHE A 7 -5.64 -16.63 11.38
CA PHE A 7 -4.73 -15.55 11.74
C PHE A 7 -3.27 -15.88 11.48
N PHE A 8 -2.87 -17.14 11.63
CA PHE A 8 -1.55 -17.61 11.26
C PHE A 8 -1.30 -17.43 9.75
N TRP A 9 -2.21 -17.91 8.89
CA TRP A 9 -2.09 -17.77 7.45
C TRP A 9 -2.11 -16.31 7.00
N LEU A 10 -2.94 -15.45 7.61
CA LEU A 10 -2.93 -14.01 7.32
C LEU A 10 -1.57 -13.38 7.62
N LYS A 11 -0.92 -13.74 8.72
CA LYS A 11 0.43 -13.26 9.05
C LYS A 11 1.47 -13.77 8.05
N VAL A 12 1.38 -15.04 7.65
CA VAL A 12 2.26 -15.61 6.62
C VAL A 12 2.11 -14.87 5.30
N CYS A 13 0.87 -14.57 4.87
CA CYS A 13 0.61 -13.77 3.67
C CYS A 13 1.20 -12.35 3.77
N LEU A 14 1.10 -11.69 4.93
CA LEU A 14 1.69 -10.36 5.14
C LEU A 14 3.22 -10.38 5.07
N ILE A 15 3.86 -11.40 5.67
CA ILE A 15 5.32 -11.59 5.56
C ILE A 15 5.69 -11.86 4.10
N GLY A 16 4.97 -12.76 3.43
CA GLY A 16 5.19 -13.04 2.00
C GLY A 16 5.07 -11.78 1.15
N ALA A 17 4.04 -10.96 1.37
CA ALA A 17 3.86 -9.69 0.67
C ALA A 17 5.01 -8.70 0.95
N ALA A 18 5.50 -8.64 2.20
CA ALA A 18 6.65 -7.79 2.54
C ALA A 18 7.93 -8.26 1.85
N LEU A 19 8.19 -9.57 1.82
CA LEU A 19 9.34 -10.14 1.13
C LEU A 19 9.27 -9.93 -0.39
N CYS A 20 8.09 -10.13 -0.99
CA CYS A 20 7.85 -9.82 -2.41
C CYS A 20 8.08 -8.34 -2.72
N GLY A 21 7.61 -7.44 -1.85
CA GLY A 21 7.85 -6.01 -1.99
C GLY A 21 9.33 -5.64 -1.91
N LEU A 22 10.07 -6.23 -0.97
CA LEU A 22 11.53 -6.05 -0.86
C LEU A 22 12.26 -6.61 -2.09
N ALA A 23 11.88 -7.78 -2.58
CA ALA A 23 12.46 -8.37 -3.79
C ALA A 23 12.14 -7.51 -5.03
N ALA A 24 10.93 -6.97 -5.11
CA ALA A 24 10.56 -6.04 -6.19
C ALA A 24 11.41 -4.77 -6.14
N CYS A 25 11.57 -4.15 -4.98
CA CYS A 25 12.38 -2.94 -4.82
C CYS A 25 13.87 -3.18 -5.04
N GLY A 26 14.40 -4.32 -4.57
CA GLY A 26 15.84 -4.60 -4.60
C GLY A 26 16.33 -5.25 -5.90
N TRP A 27 15.47 -5.97 -6.61
CA TRP A 27 15.86 -6.74 -7.80
C TRP A 27 15.03 -6.40 -9.03
N LEU A 28 13.68 -6.45 -8.91
CA LEU A 28 12.82 -6.29 -10.08
C LEU A 28 12.91 -4.86 -10.67
N LEU A 29 12.78 -3.83 -9.84
CA LEU A 29 12.82 -2.44 -10.28
C LEU A 29 14.18 -2.04 -10.88
N PRO A 30 15.33 -2.34 -10.24
CA PRO A 30 16.63 -2.07 -10.86
C PRO A 30 16.85 -2.87 -12.14
N GLY A 31 16.40 -4.13 -12.19
CA GLY A 31 16.51 -4.98 -13.39
C GLY A 31 15.71 -4.43 -14.57
N VAL A 32 14.44 -4.10 -14.36
CA VAL A 32 13.58 -3.50 -15.39
C VAL A 32 14.13 -2.12 -15.82
N GLY A 33 14.56 -1.29 -14.88
CA GLY A 33 15.19 0.00 -15.19
C GLY A 33 16.45 -0.18 -16.02
N GLY A 34 17.29 -1.16 -15.69
CA GLY A 34 18.51 -1.48 -16.45
C GLY A 34 18.22 -1.94 -17.89
N THR A 35 17.18 -2.76 -18.10
CA THR A 35 16.77 -3.17 -19.46
C THR A 35 16.26 -1.99 -20.29
N ILE A 36 15.52 -1.06 -19.66
CA ILE A 36 15.06 0.16 -20.34
C ILE A 36 16.24 1.04 -20.75
N VAL A 37 17.21 1.25 -19.86
CA VAL A 37 18.41 2.05 -20.15
C VAL A 37 19.27 1.38 -21.24
N ALA A 38 19.36 0.05 -21.25
CA ALA A 38 20.08 -0.67 -22.30
C ALA A 38 19.43 -0.53 -23.69
N ALA A 39 18.08 -0.48 -23.72
CA ALA A 39 17.32 -0.27 -24.97
C ALA A 39 17.28 1.21 -25.39
N TYR A 40 17.34 2.14 -24.44
CA TYR A 40 17.23 3.59 -24.65
C TYR A 40 18.31 4.33 -23.84
N PRO A 41 19.58 4.42 -24.36
CA PRO A 41 20.71 5.02 -23.64
C PRO A 41 20.51 6.49 -23.23
N GLU A 42 19.61 7.19 -23.87
CA GLU A 42 19.20 8.57 -23.57
C GLU A 42 18.63 8.74 -22.16
N PHE A 43 18.05 7.66 -21.59
CA PHE A 43 17.52 7.65 -20.23
C PHE A 43 18.53 7.27 -19.14
N SER A 44 19.78 7.03 -19.48
CA SER A 44 20.80 6.57 -18.52
C SER A 44 21.02 7.52 -17.35
N SER A 45 21.00 8.84 -17.59
CA SER A 45 21.13 9.87 -16.54
C SER A 45 19.97 9.92 -15.57
N TRP A 46 18.80 9.37 -15.96
CA TRP A 46 17.55 9.42 -15.19
C TRP A 46 17.23 8.12 -14.45
N PHE A 47 18.06 7.11 -14.62
CA PHE A 47 17.90 5.81 -13.94
C PHE A 47 17.79 5.95 -12.43
N TRP A 48 18.74 6.65 -11.81
CA TRP A 48 18.76 6.83 -10.35
C TRP A 48 17.60 7.71 -9.81
N PRO A 49 17.30 8.89 -10.38
CA PRO A 49 16.14 9.66 -9.98
C PRO A 49 14.84 8.88 -10.06
N TRP A 50 14.63 8.11 -11.13
CA TRP A 50 13.45 7.29 -11.32
C TRP A 50 13.37 6.15 -10.31
N LEU A 51 14.47 5.47 -10.02
CA LEU A 51 14.54 4.38 -9.05
C LEU A 51 14.26 4.88 -7.63
N ILE A 52 14.85 6.02 -7.23
CA ILE A 52 14.61 6.66 -5.93
C ILE A 52 13.14 7.06 -5.80
N PHE A 53 12.56 7.62 -6.85
CA PHE A 53 11.13 7.97 -6.88
C PHE A 53 10.25 6.74 -6.59
N LEU A 54 10.50 5.61 -7.22
CA LEU A 54 9.74 4.37 -6.99
C LEU A 54 9.99 3.79 -5.59
N TRP A 55 11.20 3.87 -5.07
CA TRP A 55 11.48 3.47 -3.69
C TRP A 55 10.72 4.33 -2.68
N CYS A 56 10.67 5.65 -2.88
CA CYS A 56 9.85 6.54 -2.05
C CYS A 56 8.36 6.19 -2.13
N ALA A 57 7.87 5.83 -3.32
CA ALA A 57 6.49 5.37 -3.51
C ALA A 57 6.20 4.02 -2.81
N ALA A 58 7.21 3.17 -2.61
CA ALA A 58 7.07 1.89 -1.92
C ALA A 58 6.94 2.06 -0.38
N VAL A 59 7.47 3.12 0.21
CA VAL A 59 7.46 3.34 1.67
C VAL A 59 6.05 3.27 2.26
N PRO A 60 5.02 3.98 1.76
CA PRO A 60 3.66 3.87 2.27
C PRO A 60 3.08 2.46 2.14
N CYS A 61 3.48 1.68 1.14
CA CYS A 61 3.04 0.29 0.99
C CYS A 61 3.53 -0.59 2.15
N PHE A 62 4.77 -0.43 2.59
CA PHE A 62 5.27 -1.11 3.79
C PHE A 62 4.57 -0.62 5.06
N GLY A 63 4.20 0.66 5.14
CA GLY A 63 3.35 1.19 6.21
C GLY A 63 1.98 0.51 6.27
N ILE A 64 1.35 0.25 5.13
CA ILE A 64 0.09 -0.49 5.02
C ILE A 64 0.26 -1.92 5.55
N LEU A 65 1.34 -2.62 5.19
CA LEU A 65 1.63 -3.97 5.69
C LEU A 65 1.82 -3.98 7.21
N ALA A 66 2.50 -2.98 7.76
CA ALA A 66 2.67 -2.83 9.22
C ALA A 66 1.32 -2.60 9.94
N CYS A 67 0.43 -1.78 9.38
CA CYS A 67 -0.93 -1.61 9.89
C CYS A 67 -1.71 -2.93 9.84
N GLY A 68 -1.63 -3.66 8.73
CA GLY A 68 -2.24 -4.98 8.57
C GLY A 68 -1.74 -5.98 9.62
N TRP A 69 -0.44 -6.02 9.88
CA TRP A 69 0.15 -6.87 10.91
C TRP A 69 -0.40 -6.56 12.31
N ARG A 70 -0.47 -5.28 12.67
CA ARG A 70 -1.04 -4.83 13.96
C ARG A 70 -2.50 -5.26 14.09
N MET A 71 -3.29 -5.04 13.02
CA MET A 71 -4.70 -5.37 12.98
C MET A 71 -4.94 -6.89 13.13
N VAL A 72 -4.24 -7.73 12.38
CA VAL A 72 -4.33 -9.20 12.51
C VAL A 72 -3.92 -9.66 13.90
N SER A 73 -2.92 -9.02 14.51
CA SER A 73 -2.46 -9.36 15.86
C SER A 73 -3.50 -8.99 16.94
N GLN A 74 -4.23 -7.89 16.77
CA GLN A 74 -5.34 -7.51 17.67
C GLN A 74 -6.54 -8.45 17.51
N MET A 75 -6.90 -8.79 16.28
CA MET A 75 -7.98 -9.75 15.99
C MET A 75 -7.69 -11.14 16.57
N ALA A 76 -6.44 -11.59 16.54
CA ALA A 76 -6.03 -12.86 17.14
C ALA A 76 -6.23 -12.88 18.67
N ARG A 77 -6.17 -11.70 19.33
CA ARG A 77 -6.44 -11.51 20.76
C ARG A 77 -7.94 -11.33 21.08
N GLY A 78 -8.82 -11.51 20.10
CA GLY A 78 -10.27 -11.35 20.26
C GLY A 78 -10.78 -9.90 20.16
N ARG A 79 -9.90 -8.93 19.91
CA ARG A 79 -10.24 -7.51 19.74
C ARG A 79 -10.52 -7.20 18.27
N VAL A 80 -11.71 -7.57 17.79
CA VAL A 80 -12.07 -7.40 16.36
C VAL A 80 -12.60 -6.00 16.11
N PHE A 81 -13.75 -5.66 16.69
CA PHE A 81 -14.39 -4.36 16.50
C PHE A 81 -13.94 -3.39 17.59
N THR A 82 -12.84 -2.72 17.37
CA THR A 82 -12.27 -1.72 18.27
C THR A 82 -12.02 -0.41 17.54
N ARG A 83 -12.08 0.70 18.27
CA ARG A 83 -11.71 2.03 17.73
C ARG A 83 -10.28 2.06 17.21
N GLU A 84 -9.38 1.26 17.80
CA GLU A 84 -7.99 1.13 17.36
C GLU A 84 -7.91 0.51 15.96
N ASN A 85 -8.66 -0.57 15.70
CA ASN A 85 -8.69 -1.19 14.36
C ASN A 85 -9.32 -0.27 13.32
N ALA A 86 -10.37 0.48 13.67
CA ALA A 86 -10.94 1.51 12.80
C ALA A 86 -9.93 2.63 12.47
N ALA A 87 -9.11 3.03 13.46
CA ALA A 87 -8.04 4.00 13.25
C ALA A 87 -6.93 3.46 12.34
N LEU A 88 -6.54 2.18 12.49
CA LEU A 88 -5.57 1.53 11.62
C LEU A 88 -6.07 1.49 10.16
N LEU A 89 -7.35 1.17 9.93
CA LEU A 89 -7.95 1.21 8.59
C LEU A 89 -7.89 2.62 7.99
N ARG A 90 -8.18 3.66 8.76
CA ARG A 90 -8.04 5.05 8.28
C ARG A 90 -6.59 5.41 7.94
N TRP A 91 -5.63 4.91 8.70
CA TRP A 91 -4.21 5.07 8.34
C TRP A 91 -3.87 4.37 7.03
N VAL A 92 -4.37 3.14 6.82
CA VAL A 92 -4.21 2.40 5.55
C VAL A 92 -4.79 3.20 4.38
N SER A 93 -6.02 3.74 4.54
CA SER A 93 -6.65 4.58 3.52
C SER A 93 -5.79 5.81 3.18
N ARG A 94 -5.29 6.53 4.20
CA ARG A 94 -4.44 7.71 4.00
C ARG A 94 -3.11 7.38 3.32
N LEU A 95 -2.47 6.28 3.72
CA LEU A 95 -1.22 5.82 3.10
C LEU A 95 -1.43 5.41 1.65
N ALA A 96 -2.54 4.73 1.33
CA ALA A 96 -2.90 4.38 -0.04
C ALA A 96 -3.20 5.61 -0.90
N ALA A 97 -3.96 6.58 -0.37
CA ALA A 97 -4.23 7.84 -1.03
C ALA A 97 -2.94 8.66 -1.28
N PHE A 98 -2.04 8.70 -0.28
CA PHE A 98 -0.74 9.35 -0.41
C PHE A 98 0.12 8.67 -1.48
N ALA A 99 0.19 7.33 -1.49
CA ALA A 99 0.94 6.58 -2.51
C ALA A 99 0.41 6.88 -3.91
N GLY A 100 -0.92 6.84 -4.11
CA GLY A 100 -1.55 7.15 -5.39
C GLY A 100 -1.30 8.59 -5.85
N GLY A 101 -1.45 9.56 -4.94
CA GLY A 101 -1.17 10.97 -5.22
C GLY A 101 0.31 11.23 -5.53
N PHE A 102 1.22 10.60 -4.79
CA PHE A 102 2.66 10.70 -5.02
C PHE A 102 3.06 10.12 -6.39
N LEU A 103 2.54 8.93 -6.74
CA LEU A 103 2.76 8.32 -8.05
C LEU A 103 2.21 9.20 -9.17
N LEU A 104 1.02 9.77 -9.01
CA LEU A 104 0.40 10.64 -10.01
C LEU A 104 1.21 11.92 -10.21
N ALA A 105 1.59 12.58 -9.11
CA ALA A 105 2.37 13.83 -9.17
C ALA A 105 3.75 13.59 -9.79
N GLY A 106 4.47 12.53 -9.37
CA GLY A 106 5.77 12.18 -9.94
C GLY A 106 5.67 11.77 -11.40
N ASN A 107 4.63 11.04 -11.79
CA ASN A 107 4.39 10.68 -13.19
C ASN A 107 4.17 11.94 -14.06
N LEU A 108 3.40 12.90 -13.55
CA LEU A 108 3.18 14.18 -14.25
C LEU A 108 4.48 14.97 -14.41
N VAL A 109 5.29 15.06 -13.35
CA VAL A 109 6.59 15.74 -13.40
C VAL A 109 7.52 15.07 -14.41
N LEU A 110 7.67 13.74 -14.37
CA LEU A 110 8.52 12.99 -15.29
C LEU A 110 8.04 13.12 -16.75
N PHE A 111 6.73 13.16 -16.94
CA PHE A 111 6.14 13.36 -18.27
C PHE A 111 6.42 14.78 -18.82
N LEU A 112 6.23 15.82 -18.01
CA LEU A 112 6.50 17.22 -18.42
C LEU A 112 7.98 17.46 -18.74
N LEU A 113 8.86 16.73 -18.07
CA LEU A 113 10.31 16.78 -18.33
C LEU A 113 10.72 15.94 -19.56
N SER A 114 9.77 15.30 -20.27
CA SER A 114 10.01 14.38 -21.39
C SER A 114 10.92 13.19 -21.04
N MET A 115 10.88 12.74 -19.79
CA MET A 115 11.76 11.71 -19.22
C MET A 115 11.05 10.38 -19.00
N SER A 116 9.85 10.22 -19.53
CA SER A 116 9.05 9.00 -19.36
C SER A 116 8.69 8.38 -20.70
N HIS A 117 8.93 7.07 -20.81
CA HIS A 117 8.40 6.30 -21.92
C HIS A 117 6.87 6.17 -21.77
N PRO A 118 6.06 6.24 -22.85
CA PRO A 118 4.60 6.17 -22.80
C PRO A 118 4.05 4.97 -22.03
N SER A 119 4.68 3.81 -22.11
CA SER A 119 4.27 2.62 -21.35
C SER A 119 4.45 2.79 -19.84
N VAL A 120 5.49 3.49 -19.40
CA VAL A 120 5.73 3.79 -17.99
C VAL A 120 4.68 4.77 -17.46
N VAL A 121 4.36 5.81 -18.25
CA VAL A 121 3.30 6.77 -17.92
C VAL A 121 1.97 6.06 -17.70
N LEU A 122 1.61 5.15 -18.61
CA LEU A 122 0.36 4.39 -18.50
C LEU A 122 0.37 3.47 -17.27
N ALA A 123 1.47 2.75 -17.02
CA ALA A 123 1.59 1.85 -15.88
C ALA A 123 1.46 2.62 -14.54
N LEU A 124 2.11 3.77 -14.41
CA LEU A 124 2.03 4.61 -13.22
C LEU A 124 0.63 5.23 -13.04
N LEU A 125 -0.04 5.59 -14.12
CA LEU A 125 -1.42 6.08 -14.08
C LEU A 125 -2.37 5.00 -13.56
N VAL A 126 -2.29 3.79 -14.09
CA VAL A 126 -3.08 2.63 -13.63
C VAL A 126 -2.78 2.33 -12.15
N GLY A 127 -1.50 2.35 -11.76
CA GLY A 127 -1.08 2.17 -10.36
C GLY A 127 -1.67 3.25 -9.43
N SER A 128 -1.64 4.51 -9.85
CA SER A 128 -2.21 5.62 -9.08
C SER A 128 -3.71 5.46 -8.90
N PHE A 129 -4.43 5.09 -9.97
CA PHE A 129 -5.86 4.84 -9.92
C PHE A 129 -6.20 3.66 -8.99
N ALA A 130 -5.44 2.57 -9.07
CA ALA A 130 -5.61 1.41 -8.19
C ALA A 130 -5.41 1.79 -6.72
N CYS A 131 -4.38 2.57 -6.39
CA CYS A 131 -4.16 3.09 -5.03
C CYS A 131 -5.33 3.95 -4.56
N GLY A 132 -5.88 4.83 -5.42
CA GLY A 132 -7.06 5.64 -5.11
C GLY A 132 -8.29 4.79 -4.84
N ALA A 133 -8.56 3.78 -5.66
CA ALA A 133 -9.68 2.85 -5.47
C ALA A 133 -9.56 2.08 -4.14
N VAL A 134 -8.36 1.59 -3.81
CA VAL A 134 -8.09 0.94 -2.53
C VAL A 134 -8.29 1.91 -1.37
N ALA A 135 -7.81 3.15 -1.48
CA ALA A 135 -7.98 4.16 -0.44
C ALA A 135 -9.47 4.42 -0.13
N LEU A 136 -10.29 4.59 -1.17
CA LEU A 136 -11.73 4.81 -1.01
C LEU A 136 -12.44 3.59 -0.42
N ALA A 137 -12.12 2.38 -0.89
CA ALA A 137 -12.70 1.15 -0.38
C ALA A 137 -12.37 0.93 1.11
N VAL A 138 -11.11 1.16 1.50
CA VAL A 138 -10.66 1.03 2.88
C VAL A 138 -11.24 2.12 3.78
N GLU A 139 -11.41 3.36 3.28
CA GLU A 139 -12.08 4.43 4.02
C GLU A 139 -13.55 4.10 4.31
N ALA A 140 -14.27 3.56 3.32
CA ALA A 140 -15.63 3.09 3.51
C ALA A 140 -15.67 1.97 4.58
N LEU A 141 -14.76 0.99 4.48
CA LEU A 141 -14.65 -0.08 5.48
C LEU A 141 -14.34 0.45 6.88
N ALA A 142 -13.47 1.46 7.00
CA ALA A 142 -13.12 2.07 8.28
C ALA A 142 -14.32 2.72 8.96
N ARG A 143 -15.21 3.35 8.19
CA ARG A 143 -16.46 3.94 8.70
C ARG A 143 -17.41 2.87 9.22
N PHE A 144 -17.64 1.79 8.48
CA PHE A 144 -18.46 0.66 8.94
C PHE A 144 -17.88 0.01 10.20
N TRP A 145 -16.55 -0.13 10.26
CA TRP A 145 -15.88 -0.70 11.43
C TRP A 145 -16.02 0.17 12.67
N GLN A 146 -15.97 1.50 12.47
CA GLN A 146 -16.18 2.46 13.56
C GLN A 146 -17.60 2.40 14.11
N GLU A 147 -18.59 2.29 13.23
CA GLU A 147 -20.00 2.17 13.65
C GLU A 147 -20.24 0.85 14.41
N ALA A 148 -19.69 -0.27 13.91
CA ALA A 148 -19.77 -1.55 14.60
C ALA A 148 -19.10 -1.51 15.98
N ALA A 149 -17.96 -0.84 16.11
CA ALA A 149 -17.28 -0.67 17.39
C ALA A 149 -18.11 0.16 18.39
N ARG A 150 -18.77 1.22 17.91
CA ARG A 150 -19.66 2.06 18.70
C ARG A 150 -20.86 1.27 19.22
N LEU A 151 -21.54 0.53 18.36
CA LEU A 151 -22.68 -0.31 18.74
C LEU A 151 -22.30 -1.38 19.78
N GLN A 152 -21.10 -1.94 19.66
CA GLN A 152 -20.60 -2.92 20.62
C GLN A 152 -20.34 -2.27 22.01
N GLU A 153 -19.78 -1.05 22.03
CA GLU A 153 -19.58 -0.30 23.28
C GLU A 153 -20.93 0.06 23.95
N GLU A 154 -21.91 0.54 23.18
CA GLU A 154 -23.25 0.88 23.68
C GLU A 154 -23.95 -0.34 24.27
N ASN A 155 -23.88 -1.50 23.61
CA ASN A 155 -24.45 -2.75 24.14
C ASN A 155 -23.76 -3.24 25.41
N ALA A 156 -22.45 -3.02 25.55
CA ALA A 156 -21.71 -3.41 26.75
C ALA A 156 -22.04 -2.54 27.98
N LEU A 157 -22.59 -1.34 27.79
CA LEU A 157 -23.01 -0.43 28.87
C LEU A 157 -24.47 -0.66 29.31
N THR A 158 -25.22 -1.47 28.57
CA THR A 158 -26.67 -1.67 28.81
C THR A 158 -26.95 -2.94 29.64
N ILE A 159 -25.92 -3.67 30.06
CA ILE A 159 -25.97 -4.86 30.92
C ILE A 159 -25.39 -4.47 32.30
#